data_d55de13d44be7a587aec49349e39713a
#
_entry.id   d55de13d44be7a587aec49349e39713a
#
_cell.length_a   1.000
_cell.length_b   1.000
_cell.length_c   1.000
_cell.angle_alpha   90.00
_cell.angle_beta   90.00
_cell.angle_gamma   90.00
#
_symmetry.space_group_name_H-M   'P 1'
#
loop_
_entity.id
_entity.type
_entity.pdbx_description
1 polymer ?
#
loop_
_entity_poly.entity_id
_entity_poly.type
_entity_poly.pdbx_seq_one_letter_code
_entity_poly.pdbx_strand_id
1 'polypeptide(L)'
;MRYFHGGARKLVHVRAQVGAQAQGYPRLHLPRVCQCTSRCFLLIVSFALFALPACCQDSGSEVNEFHGKGSEITVNVRDSSGEPISTAAMVKLYRDGTTLSRQGETSRGSAVLVVNNLGEFTVIVEAAGYESAQKQVSVQVSGRTQVDVFLRKLLPAGSSVGVPGRPVLAPKAKLALDKGLQALSSDNIGEAEKYVSEAMRLAPGHPDVLYVQGVLWLKQRNWVRAQDVLEKTTQIDPNHARAFAALGMALCDQEKYREAIEPLKKSLQLDATGAWETRWTLAKAYYQATRYDEALKMSQEALTASNGKAPEIALLVAQSLTAVGRYEDAAQVLREFLKDHADRQEATKARRWLEGLTASAKIRAN
;
A
#
# COMPACT_ATOMS: atom_id res chain seq x y z
N MET A 1 62.73 -7.99 11.72
CA MET A 1 63.30 -9.03 10.81
C MET A 1 62.20 -9.80 10.12
N ARG A 2 62.32 -9.82 8.77
CA ARG A 2 61.63 -10.70 7.78
C ARG A 2 60.11 -10.55 7.63
N TYR A 3 59.69 -9.86 6.62
CA TYR A 3 59.30 -10.20 5.23
C TYR A 3 57.93 -10.87 5.15
N PHE A 4 57.01 -10.14 4.57
CA PHE A 4 55.91 -10.72 3.78
C PHE A 4 55.83 -10.05 2.42
N HIS A 5 56.16 -10.83 1.39
CA HIS A 5 55.81 -10.67 -0.01
C HIS A 5 54.30 -10.68 -0.20
N GLY A 6 53.61 -9.89 -0.93
CA GLY A 6 53.76 -9.73 -2.39
C GLY A 6 52.76 -10.69 -3.09
N GLY A 7 51.53 -10.25 -3.32
CA GLY A 7 50.56 -10.95 -4.14
C GLY A 7 49.85 -9.98 -5.08
N ALA A 8 50.49 -9.76 -6.26
CA ALA A 8 49.91 -9.01 -7.34
C ALA A 8 48.72 -9.75 -7.95
N ARG A 9 47.53 -9.15 -7.92
CA ARG A 9 46.37 -9.67 -8.66
C ARG A 9 46.40 -9.17 -10.08
N LYS A 10 46.52 -10.12 -11.02
CA LYS A 10 46.46 -9.91 -12.47
C LYS A 10 45.07 -9.39 -12.85
N LEU A 11 45.02 -8.23 -13.46
CA LEU A 11 43.91 -7.73 -14.26
C LEU A 11 43.78 -8.59 -15.52
N VAL A 12 42.70 -9.33 -15.64
CA VAL A 12 42.33 -10.00 -16.89
C VAL A 12 41.43 -9.04 -17.67
N HIS A 13 42.01 -8.44 -18.71
CA HIS A 13 41.24 -7.74 -19.73
C HIS A 13 40.53 -8.77 -20.62
N VAL A 14 39.22 -8.85 -20.52
CA VAL A 14 38.41 -9.52 -21.54
C VAL A 14 37.98 -8.50 -22.58
N ARG A 15 38.59 -8.63 -23.72
CA ARG A 15 38.31 -7.87 -24.95
C ARG A 15 37.14 -8.57 -25.66
N ALA A 16 35.95 -8.02 -25.60
CA ALA A 16 34.82 -8.51 -26.38
C ALA A 16 34.96 -8.05 -27.82
N GLN A 17 35.14 -9.01 -28.74
CA GLN A 17 35.03 -8.79 -30.18
C GLN A 17 33.55 -8.71 -30.58
N VAL A 18 33.17 -7.61 -31.18
CA VAL A 18 31.89 -7.42 -31.86
C VAL A 18 32.00 -8.10 -33.24
N GLY A 19 31.33 -9.24 -33.35
CA GLY A 19 31.05 -9.91 -34.62
C GLY A 19 29.69 -9.56 -35.12
N ALA A 20 29.59 -8.72 -36.14
CA ALA A 20 28.34 -8.48 -36.85
C ALA A 20 28.04 -9.66 -37.77
N GLN A 21 26.94 -10.34 -37.57
CA GLN A 21 26.32 -11.17 -38.62
C GLN A 21 24.85 -10.75 -38.78
N ALA A 22 24.61 -10.13 -39.92
CA ALA A 22 23.28 -9.84 -40.43
C ALA A 22 22.68 -11.12 -41.01
N GLN A 23 21.56 -11.54 -40.49
CA GLN A 23 20.66 -12.51 -41.16
C GLN A 23 19.22 -12.07 -40.97
N GLY A 24 18.60 -11.58 -42.02
CA GLY A 24 17.44 -12.06 -42.73
C GLY A 24 16.13 -12.05 -41.95
N TYR A 25 15.38 -10.93 -41.96
CA TYR A 25 13.97 -10.95 -41.62
C TYR A 25 13.10 -11.25 -42.85
N PRO A 26 12.16 -12.18 -42.83
CA PRO A 26 11.20 -12.35 -43.89
C PRO A 26 10.16 -11.23 -43.85
N ARG A 27 9.92 -10.65 -45.03
CA ARG A 27 8.87 -9.65 -45.27
C ARG A 27 7.50 -10.30 -45.13
N LEU A 28 6.70 -9.81 -44.20
CA LEU A 28 5.27 -10.09 -44.13
C LEU A 28 4.53 -9.17 -45.11
N HIS A 29 3.84 -9.79 -46.03
CA HIS A 29 2.97 -9.18 -47.00
C HIS A 29 1.74 -8.55 -46.35
N LEU A 30 1.55 -7.26 -46.61
CA LEU A 30 0.30 -6.54 -46.37
C LEU A 30 -0.66 -6.84 -47.55
N PRO A 31 -1.93 -7.18 -47.34
CA PRO A 31 -2.89 -7.20 -48.40
C PRO A 31 -3.39 -5.80 -48.74
N ARG A 32 -3.47 -5.58 -50.04
CA ARG A 32 -3.88 -4.39 -50.74
C ARG A 32 -5.32 -4.00 -50.38
N VAL A 33 -5.46 -2.69 -50.09
CA VAL A 33 -6.73 -1.98 -50.07
C VAL A 33 -7.33 -1.98 -51.47
N CYS A 34 -8.53 -2.52 -51.60
CA CYS A 34 -9.30 -2.46 -52.84
C CYS A 34 -10.10 -1.15 -52.82
N GLN A 35 -9.66 -0.19 -53.64
CA GLN A 35 -10.48 0.95 -54.04
C GLN A 35 -11.54 0.46 -55.01
N CYS A 36 -12.79 0.69 -54.72
CA CYS A 36 -13.85 0.63 -55.74
C CYS A 36 -14.58 1.96 -55.74
N THR A 37 -14.41 2.61 -56.85
CA THR A 37 -14.97 3.89 -57.23
C THR A 37 -16.38 3.77 -57.73
N SER A 38 -17.21 4.74 -57.35
CA SER A 38 -18.08 5.55 -58.22
C SER A 38 -19.41 4.97 -58.71
N ARG A 39 -20.35 5.84 -58.55
CA ARG A 39 -21.44 6.26 -59.41
C ARG A 39 -22.86 5.97 -58.93
N CYS A 40 -23.44 7.09 -58.60
CA CYS A 40 -24.75 7.60 -59.10
C CYS A 40 -25.96 6.71 -59.01
N PHE A 41 -26.97 7.18 -58.26
CA PHE A 41 -28.21 7.62 -58.95
C PHE A 41 -29.08 8.47 -58.03
N LEU A 42 -29.39 9.66 -58.49
CA LEU A 42 -30.44 10.55 -58.05
C LEU A 42 -31.82 10.01 -58.46
N LEU A 43 -32.83 10.15 -57.61
CA LEU A 43 -34.23 10.35 -57.90
C LEU A 43 -34.91 10.64 -56.55
N ILE A 44 -35.31 11.84 -56.22
CA ILE A 44 -36.40 12.75 -56.59
C ILE A 44 -37.79 12.20 -56.18
N VAL A 45 -38.47 13.11 -55.41
CA VAL A 45 -39.93 13.29 -55.32
C VAL A 45 -40.63 12.44 -54.26
N SER A 46 -41.45 12.91 -53.33
CA SER A 46 -42.29 14.10 -53.24
C SER A 46 -43.09 14.08 -51.94
N PHE A 47 -43.28 15.24 -51.33
CA PHE A 47 -44.50 15.71 -50.66
C PHE A 47 -45.40 14.76 -49.85
N ALA A 48 -45.50 15.06 -48.54
CA ALA A 48 -46.82 15.33 -47.97
C ALA A 48 -46.66 16.04 -46.61
N LEU A 49 -47.06 17.30 -46.58
CA LEU A 49 -47.45 18.00 -45.35
C LEU A 49 -48.63 17.26 -44.72
N PHE A 50 -48.54 16.99 -43.42
CA PHE A 50 -49.75 17.03 -42.58
C PHE A 50 -49.43 17.57 -41.17
N ALA A 51 -50.36 18.35 -40.72
CA ALA A 51 -50.42 19.30 -39.65
C ALA A 51 -50.19 18.67 -38.25
N LEU A 52 -49.62 19.46 -37.38
CA LEU A 52 -49.69 19.35 -35.92
C LEU A 52 -51.13 19.44 -35.41
N PRO A 53 -51.44 18.79 -34.30
CA PRO A 53 -51.98 19.58 -33.21
C PRO A 53 -51.11 19.45 -31.95
N ALA A 54 -50.91 20.62 -31.36
CA ALA A 54 -50.47 20.75 -29.97
C ALA A 54 -51.53 20.15 -29.05
N CYS A 55 -51.08 19.26 -28.17
CA CYS A 55 -51.90 18.89 -27.02
C CYS A 55 -51.00 18.58 -25.80
N CYS A 56 -51.21 19.38 -24.78
CA CYS A 56 -51.04 19.14 -23.37
C CYS A 56 -49.80 18.34 -22.89
N GLN A 57 -48.87 19.06 -22.31
CA GLN A 57 -48.04 18.56 -21.23
C GLN A 57 -48.93 18.13 -20.06
N ASP A 58 -49.14 16.87 -19.94
CA ASP A 58 -49.59 16.28 -18.68
C ASP A 58 -48.36 15.86 -17.93
N SER A 59 -48.10 16.51 -16.81
CA SER A 59 -47.09 16.14 -15.82
C SER A 59 -47.62 14.93 -15.06
N GLY A 60 -47.68 13.80 -15.75
CA GLY A 60 -47.93 12.49 -15.14
C GLY A 60 -46.60 11.99 -14.54
N SER A 61 -46.59 11.91 -13.23
CA SER A 61 -45.63 11.07 -12.52
C SER A 61 -45.66 9.68 -13.15
N GLU A 62 -44.62 9.34 -13.95
CA GLU A 62 -44.40 7.98 -14.36
C GLU A 62 -44.13 7.15 -13.11
N VAL A 63 -45.17 6.51 -12.61
CA VAL A 63 -45.05 5.31 -11.81
C VAL A 63 -44.52 4.25 -12.77
N ASN A 64 -43.22 4.11 -12.86
CA ASN A 64 -42.58 3.01 -13.56
C ASN A 64 -43.08 1.70 -12.93
N GLU A 65 -44.07 1.09 -13.56
CA GLU A 65 -44.44 -0.28 -13.25
C GLU A 65 -43.25 -1.18 -13.56
N PHE A 66 -42.65 -1.69 -12.49
CA PHE A 66 -41.48 -2.55 -12.48
C PHE A 66 -41.81 -3.91 -13.09
N HIS A 67 -41.63 -4.07 -14.42
CA HIS A 67 -41.77 -5.35 -15.13
C HIS A 67 -40.44 -6.09 -15.24
N GLY A 68 -39.67 -6.21 -14.14
CA GLY A 68 -38.39 -6.89 -14.11
C GLY A 68 -38.26 -7.85 -12.93
N LYS A 69 -37.68 -9.02 -13.15
CA LYS A 69 -37.34 -10.03 -12.13
C LYS A 69 -36.19 -9.56 -11.18
N GLY A 70 -36.18 -8.31 -10.73
CA GLY A 70 -35.16 -7.74 -9.88
C GLY A 70 -35.69 -7.22 -8.55
N SER A 71 -34.80 -6.91 -7.62
CA SER A 71 -35.12 -6.23 -6.37
C SER A 71 -34.45 -4.87 -6.35
N GLU A 72 -35.15 -3.87 -5.83
CA GLU A 72 -34.67 -2.51 -5.70
C GLU A 72 -34.21 -2.26 -4.25
N ILE A 73 -32.95 -1.85 -4.10
CA ILE A 73 -32.38 -1.47 -2.79
C ILE A 73 -32.22 0.04 -2.77
N THR A 74 -33.03 0.70 -1.95
CA THR A 74 -32.93 2.13 -1.70
C THR A 74 -32.02 2.36 -0.49
N VAL A 75 -30.89 2.99 -0.70
CA VAL A 75 -29.92 3.32 0.35
C VAL A 75 -30.07 4.80 0.69
N ASN A 76 -30.53 5.09 1.90
CA ASN A 76 -30.58 6.45 2.44
C ASN A 76 -29.33 6.70 3.27
N VAL A 77 -28.61 7.74 2.95
CA VAL A 77 -27.39 8.13 3.63
C VAL A 77 -27.66 9.36 4.48
N ARG A 78 -27.47 9.20 5.79
CA ARG A 78 -27.74 10.23 6.80
C ARG A 78 -26.47 10.52 7.60
N ASP A 79 -26.41 11.69 8.18
CA ASP A 79 -25.39 12.04 9.15
C ASP A 79 -25.72 11.50 10.56
N SER A 80 -24.86 11.76 11.53
CA SER A 80 -25.05 11.34 12.92
C SER A 80 -26.25 12.03 13.62
N SER A 81 -26.82 13.10 13.04
CA SER A 81 -28.04 13.76 13.51
C SER A 81 -29.30 13.18 12.89
N GLY A 82 -29.16 12.31 11.89
CA GLY A 82 -30.26 11.69 11.16
C GLY A 82 -30.71 12.48 9.92
N GLU A 83 -30.05 13.60 9.62
CA GLU A 83 -30.33 14.39 8.43
C GLU A 83 -29.67 13.80 7.18
N PRO A 84 -30.33 13.89 6.01
CA PRO A 84 -29.72 13.48 4.76
C PRO A 84 -28.43 14.25 4.49
N ILE A 85 -27.36 13.57 4.08
CA ILE A 85 -26.13 14.26 3.72
C ILE A 85 -26.29 15.09 2.45
N SER A 86 -25.76 16.30 2.46
CA SER A 86 -25.77 17.21 1.30
C SER A 86 -24.67 16.91 0.29
N THR A 87 -23.62 16.19 0.72
CA THR A 87 -22.49 15.79 -0.13
C THR A 87 -22.86 14.54 -0.90
N ALA A 88 -22.47 14.47 -2.17
CA ALA A 88 -22.63 13.27 -2.95
C ALA A 88 -21.82 12.11 -2.31
N ALA A 89 -22.48 10.97 -2.13
CA ALA A 89 -21.84 9.76 -1.60
C ALA A 89 -21.88 8.65 -2.65
N MET A 90 -20.78 7.93 -2.76
CA MET A 90 -20.69 6.72 -3.57
C MET A 90 -21.20 5.54 -2.75
N VAL A 91 -22.23 4.87 -3.27
CA VAL A 91 -22.81 3.66 -2.69
C VAL A 91 -22.36 2.46 -3.51
N LYS A 92 -21.68 1.53 -2.87
CA LYS A 92 -21.21 0.28 -3.48
C LYS A 92 -21.92 -0.90 -2.84
N LEU A 93 -22.44 -1.80 -3.66
CA LEU A 93 -23.15 -3.00 -3.24
C LEU A 93 -22.34 -4.23 -3.59
N TYR A 94 -21.94 -4.99 -2.59
CA TYR A 94 -21.21 -6.25 -2.74
C TYR A 94 -22.12 -7.42 -2.43
N ARG A 95 -22.13 -8.42 -3.32
CA ARG A 95 -22.80 -9.69 -3.09
C ARG A 95 -21.87 -10.62 -2.31
N ASP A 96 -22.39 -11.32 -1.32
CA ASP A 96 -21.62 -12.25 -0.47
C ASP A 96 -20.35 -11.63 0.12
N GLY A 97 -20.35 -10.31 0.31
CA GLY A 97 -19.22 -9.54 0.82
C GLY A 97 -17.98 -9.50 -0.09
N THR A 98 -18.06 -9.95 -1.35
CA THR A 98 -16.88 -10.14 -2.21
C THR A 98 -17.02 -9.53 -3.60
N THR A 99 -18.14 -9.77 -4.24
CA THR A 99 -18.34 -9.37 -5.64
C THR A 99 -19.08 -8.05 -5.72
N LEU A 100 -18.47 -7.02 -6.32
CA LEU A 100 -19.17 -5.77 -6.59
C LEU A 100 -20.34 -6.05 -7.54
N SER A 101 -21.54 -5.93 -7.01
CA SER A 101 -22.78 -6.19 -7.77
C SER A 101 -23.25 -4.94 -8.48
N ARG A 102 -23.28 -3.81 -7.77
CA ARG A 102 -23.71 -2.48 -8.27
C ARG A 102 -22.99 -1.37 -7.54
N GLN A 103 -22.94 -0.21 -8.18
CA GLN A 103 -22.54 1.04 -7.55
C GLN A 103 -23.39 2.18 -8.10
N GLY A 104 -23.55 3.22 -7.30
CA GLY A 104 -24.29 4.43 -7.67
C GLY A 104 -23.94 5.59 -6.77
N GLU A 105 -24.23 6.78 -7.21
CA GLU A 105 -24.03 7.99 -6.45
C GLU A 105 -25.36 8.46 -5.84
N THR A 106 -25.32 9.02 -4.63
CA THR A 106 -26.52 9.53 -3.98
C THR A 106 -26.98 10.84 -4.61
N SER A 107 -28.30 10.92 -4.81
CA SER A 107 -28.99 12.18 -5.12
C SER A 107 -29.83 12.58 -3.91
N ARG A 108 -29.59 13.76 -3.34
CA ARG A 108 -30.28 14.25 -2.13
C ARG A 108 -30.24 13.27 -0.95
N GLY A 109 -29.11 12.61 -0.75
CA GLY A 109 -28.89 11.66 0.33
C GLY A 109 -29.47 10.25 0.11
N SER A 110 -29.99 9.94 -1.09
CA SER A 110 -30.50 8.60 -1.41
C SER A 110 -29.91 8.07 -2.71
N ALA A 111 -29.66 6.75 -2.78
CA ALA A 111 -29.29 6.04 -3.99
C ALA A 111 -30.18 4.82 -4.17
N VAL A 112 -30.57 4.54 -5.39
CA VAL A 112 -31.38 3.36 -5.74
C VAL A 112 -30.55 2.41 -6.59
N LEU A 113 -30.39 1.19 -6.13
CA LEU A 113 -29.61 0.15 -6.78
C LEU A 113 -30.49 -1.06 -7.10
N VAL A 114 -30.55 -1.46 -8.37
CA VAL A 114 -31.33 -2.61 -8.80
C VAL A 114 -30.45 -3.85 -8.86
N VAL A 115 -30.86 -4.92 -8.19
CA VAL A 115 -30.19 -6.22 -8.18
C VAL A 115 -31.10 -7.31 -8.74
N ASN A 116 -30.52 -8.20 -9.53
CA ASN A 116 -31.26 -9.26 -10.23
C ASN A 116 -31.30 -10.56 -9.42
N ASN A 117 -30.61 -10.60 -8.28
CA ASN A 117 -30.49 -11.82 -7.47
C ASN A 117 -30.91 -11.52 -6.03
N LEU A 118 -31.54 -12.49 -5.38
CA LEU A 118 -31.79 -12.50 -3.95
C LEU A 118 -30.52 -12.94 -3.19
N GLY A 119 -30.43 -12.62 -1.92
CA GLY A 119 -29.32 -13.04 -1.07
C GLY A 119 -28.81 -11.94 -0.12
N GLU A 120 -27.63 -12.19 0.43
CA GLU A 120 -26.97 -11.27 1.34
C GLU A 120 -26.10 -10.27 0.57
N PHE A 121 -26.30 -9.00 0.86
CA PHE A 121 -25.52 -7.91 0.28
C PHE A 121 -24.85 -7.08 1.37
N THR A 122 -23.68 -6.56 1.06
CA THR A 122 -23.00 -5.55 1.89
C THR A 122 -23.02 -4.22 1.14
N VAL A 123 -23.67 -3.24 1.75
CA VAL A 123 -23.69 -1.85 1.31
C VAL A 123 -22.48 -1.15 1.93
N ILE A 124 -21.64 -0.54 1.12
CA ILE A 124 -20.54 0.33 1.55
C ILE A 124 -20.81 1.73 1.01
N VAL A 125 -20.74 2.72 1.90
CA VAL A 125 -20.98 4.13 1.56
C VAL A 125 -19.75 4.95 1.87
N GLU A 126 -19.31 5.70 0.88
CA GLU A 126 -18.16 6.60 0.95
C GLU A 126 -18.58 8.01 0.56
N ALA A 127 -18.32 9.02 1.38
CA ALA A 127 -18.59 10.42 1.11
C ALA A 127 -17.45 11.32 1.56
N ALA A 128 -17.19 12.39 0.80
CA ALA A 128 -16.15 13.35 1.16
C ALA A 128 -16.47 14.05 2.48
N GLY A 129 -15.51 14.02 3.43
CA GLY A 129 -15.68 14.62 4.76
C GLY A 129 -16.41 13.73 5.78
N TYR A 130 -16.67 12.47 5.44
CA TYR A 130 -17.29 11.50 6.33
C TYR A 130 -16.46 10.23 6.42
N GLU A 131 -16.56 9.55 7.55
CA GLU A 131 -16.02 8.20 7.75
C GLU A 131 -16.85 7.21 6.92
N SER A 132 -16.21 6.32 6.17
CA SER A 132 -16.92 5.30 5.39
C SER A 132 -17.67 4.34 6.32
N ALA A 133 -18.89 3.97 5.92
CA ALA A 133 -19.74 3.05 6.68
C ALA A 133 -20.14 1.84 5.84
N GLN A 134 -20.33 0.71 6.50
CA GLN A 134 -20.82 -0.52 5.87
C GLN A 134 -22.03 -1.06 6.64
N LYS A 135 -22.98 -1.66 5.88
CA LYS A 135 -24.16 -2.31 6.45
C LYS A 135 -24.52 -3.55 5.65
N GLN A 136 -24.85 -4.64 6.33
CA GLN A 136 -25.37 -5.84 5.70
C GLN A 136 -26.88 -5.72 5.47
N VAL A 137 -27.33 -6.24 4.34
CA VAL A 137 -28.73 -6.23 3.89
C VAL A 137 -29.07 -7.59 3.30
N SER A 138 -30.13 -8.22 3.83
CA SER A 138 -30.69 -9.45 3.31
C SER A 138 -31.89 -9.15 2.42
N VAL A 139 -31.83 -9.55 1.16
CA VAL A 139 -32.92 -9.43 0.20
C VAL A 139 -33.48 -10.81 -0.05
N GLN A 140 -34.54 -11.18 0.67
CA GLN A 140 -35.12 -12.53 0.62
C GLN A 140 -36.28 -12.66 -0.38
N VAL A 141 -36.90 -11.52 -0.71
CA VAL A 141 -38.07 -11.47 -1.60
C VAL A 141 -37.85 -10.38 -2.64
N SER A 142 -38.34 -10.62 -3.86
CA SER A 142 -38.34 -9.59 -4.90
C SER A 142 -39.25 -8.42 -4.50
N GLY A 143 -38.71 -7.22 -4.54
CA GLY A 143 -39.40 -6.00 -4.13
C GLY A 143 -38.46 -4.85 -3.78
N ARG A 144 -39.00 -3.90 -3.02
CA ARG A 144 -38.23 -2.74 -2.53
C ARG A 144 -37.71 -3.00 -1.14
N THR A 145 -36.38 -2.86 -0.95
CA THR A 145 -35.74 -2.93 0.35
C THR A 145 -35.11 -1.56 0.64
N GLN A 146 -35.43 -0.99 1.80
CA GLN A 146 -34.86 0.30 2.22
C GLN A 146 -33.80 0.09 3.30
N VAL A 147 -32.71 0.83 3.18
CA VAL A 147 -31.55 0.71 4.08
C VAL A 147 -31.06 2.10 4.46
N ASP A 148 -31.10 2.42 5.75
CA ASP A 148 -30.49 3.64 6.25
C ASP A 148 -29.06 3.38 6.68
N VAL A 149 -28.13 4.20 6.18
CA VAL A 149 -26.71 4.17 6.53
C VAL A 149 -26.34 5.51 7.15
N PHE A 150 -25.80 5.49 8.35
CA PHE A 150 -25.38 6.68 9.07
C PHE A 150 -23.89 6.89 8.92
N LEU A 151 -23.50 8.07 8.42
CA LEU A 151 -22.10 8.47 8.29
C LEU A 151 -21.71 9.39 9.45
N ARG A 152 -20.53 9.16 10.00
CA ARG A 152 -19.94 10.05 11.00
C ARG A 152 -19.09 11.10 10.29
N LYS A 153 -19.35 12.38 10.56
CA LYS A 153 -18.53 13.47 10.01
C LYS A 153 -17.11 13.39 10.56
N LEU A 154 -16.13 13.42 9.68
CA LEU A 154 -14.75 13.52 10.09
C LEU A 154 -14.55 14.90 10.74
N LEU A 155 -14.17 14.92 12.02
CA LEU A 155 -13.77 16.16 12.69
C LEU A 155 -12.50 16.68 12.00
N PRO A 156 -12.40 17.99 11.74
CA PRO A 156 -11.22 18.56 11.10
C PRO A 156 -10.03 18.46 12.05
N ALA A 157 -9.24 17.41 11.92
CA ALA A 157 -7.86 17.41 12.32
C ALA A 157 -7.13 18.31 11.31
N GLY A 158 -6.90 19.58 11.70
CA GLY A 158 -6.15 20.59 10.96
C GLY A 158 -6.07 20.40 9.46
N SER A 159 -6.89 21.14 8.71
CA SER A 159 -6.81 21.42 7.26
C SER A 159 -5.92 20.50 6.43
N SER A 160 -6.34 19.29 6.15
CA SER A 160 -5.82 18.52 5.02
C SER A 160 -6.86 18.53 3.92
N VAL A 161 -6.52 19.15 2.82
CA VAL A 161 -7.22 19.10 1.54
C VAL A 161 -7.65 17.65 1.26
N GLY A 162 -8.93 17.44 0.99
CA GLY A 162 -9.59 16.15 0.92
C GLY A 162 -8.81 15.09 0.14
N VAL A 163 -8.27 14.15 0.88
CA VAL A 163 -7.85 12.87 0.31
C VAL A 163 -9.13 12.06 0.13
N PRO A 164 -9.43 11.52 -1.06
CA PRO A 164 -10.53 10.60 -1.25
C PRO A 164 -10.46 9.52 -0.16
N GLY A 165 -11.58 9.22 0.49
CA GLY A 165 -11.62 8.28 1.59
C GLY A 165 -10.92 6.97 1.22
N ARG A 166 -10.13 6.43 2.14
CA ARG A 166 -9.41 5.17 1.95
C ARG A 166 -10.41 4.08 1.53
N PRO A 167 -10.19 3.33 0.46
CA PRO A 167 -11.10 2.29 0.01
C PRO A 167 -11.43 1.33 1.17
N VAL A 168 -12.69 0.96 1.32
CA VAL A 168 -13.11 0.02 2.35
C VAL A 168 -13.14 -1.39 1.79
N LEU A 169 -12.49 -2.31 2.49
CA LEU A 169 -12.51 -3.73 2.12
C LEU A 169 -13.87 -4.36 2.39
N ALA A 170 -14.39 -5.11 1.43
CA ALA A 170 -15.53 -5.98 1.63
C ALA A 170 -15.26 -6.99 2.77
N PRO A 171 -16.26 -7.40 3.57
CA PRO A 171 -16.04 -8.22 4.76
C PRO A 171 -15.25 -9.51 4.55
N LYS A 172 -15.49 -10.23 3.45
CA LYS A 172 -14.72 -11.45 3.14
C LYS A 172 -13.26 -11.14 2.79
N ALA A 173 -13.01 -10.06 2.04
CA ALA A 173 -11.65 -9.64 1.72
C ALA A 173 -10.90 -9.21 2.99
N LYS A 174 -11.57 -8.48 3.89
CA LYS A 174 -11.03 -8.11 5.19
C LYS A 174 -10.70 -9.34 6.03
N LEU A 175 -11.61 -10.30 6.12
CA LEU A 175 -11.37 -11.55 6.87
C LEU A 175 -10.17 -12.33 6.31
N ALA A 176 -10.04 -12.44 4.99
CA ALA A 176 -8.89 -13.07 4.37
C ALA A 176 -7.60 -12.30 4.68
N LEU A 177 -7.63 -10.97 4.62
CA LEU A 177 -6.49 -10.12 4.96
C LEU A 177 -6.06 -10.27 6.42
N ASP A 178 -7.02 -10.26 7.37
CA ASP A 178 -6.75 -10.42 8.80
C ASP A 178 -6.13 -11.80 9.10
N LYS A 179 -6.63 -12.88 8.47
CA LYS A 179 -6.02 -14.22 8.57
C LYS A 179 -4.61 -14.26 7.96
N GLY A 180 -4.41 -13.59 6.83
CA GLY A 180 -3.08 -13.45 6.22
C GLY A 180 -2.09 -12.75 7.14
N LEU A 181 -2.48 -11.65 7.78
CA LEU A 181 -1.67 -10.94 8.76
C LEU A 181 -1.37 -11.79 9.99
N GLN A 182 -2.36 -12.53 10.49
CA GLN A 182 -2.18 -13.46 11.61
C GLN A 182 -1.16 -14.56 11.27
N ALA A 183 -1.27 -15.17 10.09
CA ALA A 183 -0.33 -16.17 9.62
C ALA A 183 1.10 -15.60 9.45
N LEU A 184 1.25 -14.36 8.94
CA LEU A 184 2.53 -13.66 8.86
C LEU A 184 3.14 -13.39 10.23
N SER A 185 2.33 -13.03 11.23
CA SER A 185 2.81 -12.80 12.60
C SER A 185 3.26 -14.08 13.30
N SER A 186 2.67 -15.22 12.92
CA SER A 186 3.04 -16.56 13.39
C SER A 186 4.14 -17.23 12.55
N ASP A 187 4.71 -16.49 11.59
CA ASP A 187 5.74 -16.96 10.64
C ASP A 187 5.31 -18.17 9.79
N ASN A 188 3.99 -18.39 9.68
CA ASN A 188 3.41 -19.45 8.84
C ASN A 188 3.22 -18.94 7.39
N ILE A 189 4.32 -18.98 6.64
CA ILE A 189 4.38 -18.40 5.28
C ILE A 189 3.40 -19.09 4.33
N GLY A 190 3.23 -20.41 4.41
CA GLY A 190 2.33 -21.14 3.51
C GLY A 190 0.85 -20.79 3.70
N GLU A 191 0.44 -20.61 4.96
CA GLU A 191 -0.92 -20.18 5.28
C GLU A 191 -1.12 -18.71 4.93
N ALA A 192 -0.13 -17.86 5.18
CA ALA A 192 -0.14 -16.46 4.79
C ALA A 192 -0.33 -16.31 3.27
N GLU A 193 0.41 -17.07 2.46
CA GLU A 193 0.31 -17.05 1.00
C GLU A 193 -1.09 -17.41 0.52
N LYS A 194 -1.72 -18.43 1.11
CA LYS A 194 -3.11 -18.81 0.81
C LYS A 194 -4.08 -17.66 1.05
N TYR A 195 -4.04 -17.07 2.24
CA TYR A 195 -5.00 -16.02 2.60
C TYR A 195 -4.72 -14.67 1.91
N VAL A 196 -3.44 -14.32 1.69
CA VAL A 196 -3.08 -13.13 0.92
C VAL A 196 -3.52 -13.28 -0.54
N SER A 197 -3.35 -14.46 -1.13
CA SER A 197 -3.83 -14.75 -2.49
C SER A 197 -5.35 -14.65 -2.59
N GLU A 198 -6.07 -15.12 -1.57
CA GLU A 198 -7.52 -14.97 -1.49
C GLU A 198 -7.93 -13.50 -1.38
N ALA A 199 -7.28 -12.72 -0.50
CA ALA A 199 -7.53 -11.29 -0.36
C ALA A 199 -7.25 -10.53 -1.68
N MET A 200 -6.17 -10.87 -2.38
CA MET A 200 -5.83 -10.32 -3.72
C MET A 200 -6.89 -10.62 -4.76
N ARG A 201 -7.47 -11.83 -4.76
CA ARG A 201 -8.55 -12.20 -5.67
C ARG A 201 -9.83 -11.42 -5.38
N LEU A 202 -10.13 -11.16 -4.10
CA LEU A 202 -11.35 -10.49 -3.66
C LEU A 202 -11.27 -8.96 -3.77
N ALA A 203 -10.09 -8.39 -3.59
CA ALA A 203 -9.87 -6.93 -3.64
C ALA A 203 -8.54 -6.59 -4.35
N PRO A 204 -8.44 -6.88 -5.67
CA PRO A 204 -7.24 -6.58 -6.43
C PRO A 204 -7.01 -5.07 -6.47
N GLY A 205 -5.82 -4.64 -6.10
CA GLY A 205 -5.46 -3.22 -6.11
C GLY A 205 -5.85 -2.43 -4.85
N HIS A 206 -6.45 -3.06 -3.83
CA HIS A 206 -6.67 -2.38 -2.56
C HIS A 206 -5.34 -2.17 -1.82
N PRO A 207 -5.02 -0.94 -1.34
CA PRO A 207 -3.70 -0.63 -0.78
C PRO A 207 -3.33 -1.51 0.43
N ASP A 208 -4.27 -1.82 1.32
CA ASP A 208 -3.99 -2.73 2.45
C ASP A 208 -3.64 -4.14 1.99
N VAL A 209 -4.30 -4.64 0.95
CA VAL A 209 -4.04 -5.99 0.42
C VAL A 209 -2.68 -6.03 -0.29
N LEU A 210 -2.37 -5.01 -1.08
CA LEU A 210 -1.05 -4.86 -1.72
C LEU A 210 0.06 -4.71 -0.67
N TYR A 211 -0.17 -3.94 0.40
CA TYR A 211 0.77 -3.83 1.51
C TYR A 211 1.09 -5.19 2.14
N VAL A 212 0.06 -5.98 2.47
CA VAL A 212 0.26 -7.31 3.08
C VAL A 212 0.93 -8.27 2.11
N GLN A 213 0.65 -8.18 0.81
CA GLN A 213 1.39 -8.91 -0.22
C GLN A 213 2.87 -8.51 -0.24
N GLY A 214 3.17 -7.22 -0.13
CA GLY A 214 4.54 -6.72 -0.01
C GLY A 214 5.26 -7.27 1.21
N VAL A 215 4.58 -7.30 2.38
CA VAL A 215 5.13 -7.91 3.61
C VAL A 215 5.37 -9.41 3.45
N LEU A 216 4.48 -10.13 2.76
CA LEU A 216 4.69 -11.55 2.44
C LEU A 216 5.97 -11.75 1.59
N TRP A 217 6.18 -10.92 0.56
CA TRP A 217 7.41 -10.98 -0.26
C TRP A 217 8.66 -10.65 0.55
N LEU A 218 8.59 -9.71 1.51
CA LEU A 218 9.68 -9.43 2.45
C LEU A 218 10.03 -10.67 3.29
N LYS A 219 9.03 -11.34 3.83
CA LYS A 219 9.21 -12.59 4.60
C LYS A 219 9.82 -13.70 3.75
N GLN A 220 9.47 -13.78 2.49
CA GLN A 220 10.04 -14.73 1.52
C GLN A 220 11.40 -14.30 0.95
N ARG A 221 11.96 -13.17 1.42
CA ARG A 221 13.21 -12.58 0.94
C ARG A 221 13.19 -12.23 -0.55
N ASN A 222 12.01 -12.00 -1.12
CA ASN A 222 11.87 -11.56 -2.50
C ASN A 222 11.78 -10.02 -2.54
N TRP A 223 12.93 -9.39 -2.27
CA TRP A 223 13.03 -7.95 -2.06
C TRP A 223 12.56 -7.12 -3.26
N VAL A 224 12.83 -7.59 -4.47
CA VAL A 224 12.45 -6.89 -5.70
C VAL A 224 10.93 -6.87 -5.88
N ARG A 225 10.27 -8.03 -5.73
CA ARG A 225 8.80 -8.07 -5.80
C ARG A 225 8.13 -7.31 -4.65
N ALA A 226 8.76 -7.33 -3.47
CA ALA A 226 8.29 -6.52 -2.35
C ALA A 226 8.34 -5.03 -2.70
N GLN A 227 9.46 -4.55 -3.25
CA GLN A 227 9.62 -3.16 -3.69
C GLN A 227 8.53 -2.79 -4.71
N ASP A 228 8.36 -3.54 -5.81
CA ASP A 228 7.40 -3.24 -6.88
C ASP A 228 5.96 -3.08 -6.35
N VAL A 229 5.54 -4.00 -5.48
CA VAL A 229 4.18 -3.98 -4.90
C VAL A 229 4.02 -2.84 -3.89
N LEU A 230 5.04 -2.56 -3.07
CA LEU A 230 5.00 -1.50 -2.07
C LEU A 230 5.07 -0.11 -2.70
N GLU A 231 5.84 0.08 -3.78
CA GLU A 231 5.81 1.31 -4.58
C GLU A 231 4.42 1.57 -5.15
N LYS A 232 3.78 0.54 -5.72
CA LYS A 232 2.40 0.63 -6.18
C LYS A 232 1.44 0.98 -5.04
N THR A 233 1.63 0.38 -3.86
CA THR A 233 0.82 0.69 -2.67
C THR A 233 0.92 2.16 -2.29
N THR A 234 2.14 2.71 -2.23
CA THR A 234 2.38 4.11 -1.85
C THR A 234 1.93 5.11 -2.91
N GLN A 235 1.85 4.70 -4.19
CA GLN A 235 1.24 5.50 -5.27
C GLN A 235 -0.28 5.57 -5.14
N ILE A 236 -0.94 4.45 -4.78
CA ILE A 236 -2.39 4.38 -4.61
C ILE A 236 -2.83 5.10 -3.32
N ASP A 237 -2.11 4.87 -2.22
CA ASP A 237 -2.37 5.50 -0.92
C ASP A 237 -1.10 6.22 -0.41
N PRO A 238 -0.92 7.51 -0.74
CA PRO A 238 0.23 8.32 -0.29
C PRO A 238 0.29 8.55 1.23
N ASN A 239 -0.76 8.17 1.96
CA ASN A 239 -0.81 8.27 3.42
C ASN A 239 -0.62 6.92 4.13
N HIS A 240 -0.25 5.88 3.43
CA HIS A 240 -0.06 4.55 3.99
C HIS A 240 1.31 4.44 4.68
N ALA A 241 1.42 4.92 5.93
CA ALA A 241 2.68 4.95 6.68
C ALA A 241 3.41 3.60 6.72
N ARG A 242 2.68 2.51 6.97
CA ARG A 242 3.26 1.15 7.04
C ARG A 242 3.81 0.67 5.69
N ALA A 243 3.19 1.06 4.58
CA ALA A 243 3.70 0.70 3.25
C ALA A 243 5.03 1.42 2.95
N PHE A 244 5.16 2.69 3.34
CA PHE A 244 6.43 3.41 3.24
C PHE A 244 7.53 2.79 4.12
N ALA A 245 7.20 2.36 5.36
CA ALA A 245 8.16 1.64 6.20
C ALA A 245 8.64 0.34 5.54
N ALA A 246 7.69 -0.48 5.05
CA ALA A 246 7.99 -1.75 4.40
C ALA A 246 8.78 -1.57 3.10
N LEU A 247 8.49 -0.50 2.31
CA LEU A 247 9.26 -0.13 1.12
C LEU A 247 10.71 0.20 1.49
N GLY A 248 10.90 1.01 2.53
CA GLY A 248 12.23 1.32 3.03
C GLY A 248 12.99 0.08 3.51
N MET A 249 12.31 -0.87 4.15
CA MET A 249 12.91 -2.16 4.52
C MET A 249 13.34 -2.96 3.28
N ALA A 250 12.45 -3.09 2.28
CA ALA A 250 12.74 -3.78 1.03
C ALA A 250 13.96 -3.20 0.30
N LEU A 251 14.11 -1.87 0.32
CA LEU A 251 15.26 -1.18 -0.26
C LEU A 251 16.54 -1.40 0.55
N CYS A 252 16.46 -1.38 1.90
CA CYS A 252 17.61 -1.69 2.75
C CYS A 252 18.11 -3.13 2.55
N ASP A 253 17.20 -4.09 2.40
CA ASP A 253 17.55 -5.50 2.17
C ASP A 253 18.13 -5.75 0.77
N GLN A 254 17.94 -4.80 -0.16
CA GLN A 254 18.63 -4.73 -1.47
C GLN A 254 19.92 -3.91 -1.44
N GLU A 255 20.37 -3.46 -0.26
CA GLU A 255 21.53 -2.55 -0.09
C GLU A 255 21.35 -1.17 -0.76
N LYS A 256 20.13 -0.82 -1.16
CA LYS A 256 19.77 0.49 -1.72
C LYS A 256 19.53 1.53 -0.62
N TYR A 257 20.51 1.68 0.27
CA TYR A 257 20.37 2.46 1.51
C TYR A 257 19.99 3.92 1.29
N ARG A 258 20.56 4.57 0.26
CA ARG A 258 20.25 5.98 -0.05
C ARG A 258 18.81 6.16 -0.49
N GLU A 259 18.29 5.21 -1.29
CA GLU A 259 16.91 5.23 -1.78
C GLU A 259 15.91 4.91 -0.66
N ALA A 260 16.30 4.11 0.34
CA ALA A 260 15.46 3.77 1.48
C ALA A 260 15.16 4.95 2.42
N ILE A 261 16.01 5.98 2.45
CA ILE A 261 15.93 7.09 3.41
C ILE A 261 14.60 7.85 3.27
N GLU A 262 14.21 8.25 2.07
CA GLU A 262 13.01 9.07 1.87
C GLU A 262 11.71 8.32 2.19
N PRO A 263 11.48 7.06 1.75
CA PRO A 263 10.33 6.28 2.20
C PRO A 263 10.24 6.13 3.72
N LEU A 264 11.37 5.83 4.40
CA LEU A 264 11.39 5.69 5.86
C LEU A 264 11.06 7.00 6.57
N LYS A 265 11.61 8.12 6.10
CA LYS A 265 11.26 9.46 6.60
C LYS A 265 9.78 9.76 6.40
N LYS A 266 9.24 9.45 5.22
CA LYS A 266 7.82 9.65 4.92
C LYS A 266 6.93 8.83 5.84
N SER A 267 7.30 7.58 6.12
CA SER A 267 6.60 6.75 7.11
C SER A 267 6.53 7.41 8.48
N LEU A 268 7.67 7.91 9.00
CA LEU A 268 7.73 8.57 10.30
C LEU A 268 7.03 9.94 10.33
N GLN A 269 6.92 10.63 9.19
CA GLN A 269 6.12 11.86 9.09
C GLN A 269 4.62 11.59 9.16
N LEU A 270 4.17 10.46 8.56
CA LEU A 270 2.78 10.05 8.57
C LEU A 270 2.35 9.42 9.90
N ASP A 271 3.27 8.75 10.58
CA ASP A 271 3.07 8.16 11.90
C ASP A 271 4.29 8.42 12.77
N ALA A 272 4.26 9.55 13.49
CA ALA A 272 5.34 9.95 14.38
C ALA A 272 5.50 9.00 15.59
N THR A 273 4.44 8.29 15.96
CA THR A 273 4.46 7.26 17.01
C THR A 273 4.94 5.91 16.48
N GLY A 274 5.20 5.84 15.18
CA GLY A 274 5.56 4.64 14.45
C GLY A 274 6.64 3.79 15.12
N ALA A 275 6.60 2.53 14.80
CA ALA A 275 7.40 1.49 15.42
C ALA A 275 8.89 1.85 15.48
N TRP A 276 9.54 1.51 16.60
CA TRP A 276 10.99 1.69 16.78
C TRP A 276 11.79 1.01 15.65
N GLU A 277 11.24 -0.03 15.05
CA GLU A 277 11.83 -0.76 13.90
C GLU A 277 12.06 0.16 12.69
N THR A 278 11.12 1.07 12.42
CA THR A 278 11.26 2.03 11.31
C THR A 278 12.41 3.00 11.56
N ARG A 279 12.54 3.53 12.80
CA ARG A 279 13.65 4.38 13.20
C ARG A 279 14.99 3.64 13.13
N TRP A 280 15.02 2.40 13.59
CA TRP A 280 16.21 1.55 13.53
C TRP A 280 16.62 1.26 12.09
N THR A 281 15.65 0.95 11.21
CA THR A 281 15.93 0.74 9.77
C THR A 281 16.45 2.01 9.11
N LEU A 282 15.87 3.17 9.45
CA LEU A 282 16.36 4.46 8.97
C LEU A 282 17.77 4.77 9.49
N ALA A 283 18.06 4.45 10.74
CA ALA A 283 19.40 4.60 11.30
C ALA A 283 20.43 3.73 10.58
N LYS A 284 20.09 2.47 10.26
CA LYS A 284 20.94 1.59 9.43
C LYS A 284 21.16 2.17 8.04
N ALA A 285 20.10 2.67 7.40
CA ALA A 285 20.19 3.30 6.08
C ALA A 285 21.11 4.54 6.10
N TYR A 286 20.97 5.41 7.09
CA TYR A 286 21.86 6.55 7.27
C TYR A 286 23.32 6.14 7.51
N TYR A 287 23.54 5.14 8.37
CA TYR A 287 24.90 4.66 8.67
C TYR A 287 25.60 4.14 7.39
N GLN A 288 24.90 3.31 6.61
CA GLN A 288 25.44 2.76 5.37
C GLN A 288 25.59 3.82 4.26
N ALA A 289 24.78 4.88 4.32
CA ALA A 289 24.93 6.05 3.44
C ALA A 289 26.01 7.04 3.93
N THR A 290 26.80 6.68 4.98
CA THR A 290 27.85 7.52 5.60
C THR A 290 27.35 8.80 6.26
N ARG A 291 26.05 8.87 6.59
CA ARG A 291 25.41 9.99 7.31
C ARG A 291 25.37 9.67 8.80
N TYR A 292 26.53 9.73 9.44
CA TYR A 292 26.72 9.17 10.79
C TYR A 292 26.02 9.95 11.89
N ASP A 293 25.88 11.27 11.77
CA ASP A 293 25.19 12.11 12.76
C ASP A 293 23.68 11.79 12.77
N GLU A 294 23.08 11.67 11.59
CA GLU A 294 21.68 11.29 11.48
C GLU A 294 21.45 9.82 11.89
N ALA A 295 22.40 8.93 11.59
CA ALA A 295 22.37 7.56 12.06
C ALA A 295 22.38 7.48 13.58
N LEU A 296 23.25 8.28 14.23
CA LEU A 296 23.34 8.37 15.68
C LEU A 296 22.01 8.85 16.28
N LYS A 297 21.46 9.94 15.76
CA LYS A 297 20.19 10.49 16.25
C LYS A 297 19.07 9.45 16.15
N MET A 298 18.89 8.85 14.97
CA MET A 298 17.82 7.88 14.73
C MET A 298 17.99 6.59 15.53
N SER A 299 19.22 6.11 15.72
CA SER A 299 19.49 4.92 16.54
C SER A 299 19.23 5.17 18.02
N GLN A 300 19.54 6.35 18.55
CA GLN A 300 19.21 6.73 19.92
C GLN A 300 17.69 6.84 20.15
N GLU A 301 16.97 7.46 19.21
CA GLU A 301 15.51 7.52 19.24
C GLU A 301 14.89 6.10 19.17
N ALA A 302 15.43 5.22 18.31
CA ALA A 302 14.98 3.82 18.21
C ALA A 302 15.25 3.05 19.51
N LEU A 303 16.42 3.21 20.11
CA LEU A 303 16.79 2.55 21.37
C LEU A 303 15.82 2.94 22.49
N THR A 304 15.56 4.24 22.64
CA THR A 304 14.61 4.77 23.63
C THR A 304 13.19 4.24 23.39
N ALA A 305 12.71 4.27 22.13
CA ALA A 305 11.37 3.82 21.77
C ALA A 305 11.18 2.30 21.90
N SER A 306 12.27 1.52 21.83
CA SER A 306 12.20 0.06 21.97
C SER A 306 11.93 -0.40 23.41
N ASN A 307 12.12 0.46 24.41
CA ASN A 307 11.97 0.11 25.83
C ASN A 307 12.71 -1.19 26.22
N GLY A 308 13.93 -1.37 25.72
CA GLY A 308 14.76 -2.55 26.00
C GLY A 308 14.37 -3.83 25.24
N LYS A 309 13.37 -3.78 24.33
CA LYS A 309 12.97 -4.94 23.53
C LYS A 309 14.00 -5.34 22.46
N ALA A 310 14.84 -4.39 22.05
CA ALA A 310 15.84 -4.58 21.00
C ALA A 310 17.20 -4.00 21.43
N PRO A 311 17.89 -4.65 22.38
CA PRO A 311 19.17 -4.17 22.91
C PRO A 311 20.27 -4.12 21.83
N GLU A 312 20.14 -4.87 20.74
CA GLU A 312 21.05 -4.84 19.59
C GLU A 312 21.12 -3.45 18.91
N ILE A 313 20.12 -2.59 19.11
CA ILE A 313 20.14 -1.18 18.64
C ILE A 313 21.30 -0.42 19.30
N ALA A 314 21.65 -0.76 20.54
CA ALA A 314 22.78 -0.14 21.25
C ALA A 314 24.11 -0.33 20.48
N LEU A 315 24.26 -1.44 19.76
CA LEU A 315 25.45 -1.65 18.92
C LEU A 315 25.49 -0.68 17.73
N LEU A 316 24.34 -0.35 17.13
CA LEU A 316 24.30 0.65 16.08
C LEU A 316 24.57 2.07 16.62
N VAL A 317 24.10 2.35 17.84
CA VAL A 317 24.46 3.61 18.53
C VAL A 317 25.97 3.68 18.73
N ALA A 318 26.60 2.64 19.27
CA ALA A 318 28.04 2.58 19.45
C ALA A 318 28.80 2.68 18.10
N GLN A 319 28.29 2.05 17.03
CA GLN A 319 28.85 2.18 15.67
C GLN A 319 28.83 3.63 15.19
N SER A 320 27.68 4.28 15.32
CA SER A 320 27.51 5.65 14.90
C SER A 320 28.39 6.61 15.72
N LEU A 321 28.47 6.41 17.03
CA LEU A 321 29.38 7.15 17.92
C LEU A 321 30.85 6.99 17.52
N THR A 322 31.26 5.76 17.20
CA THR A 322 32.64 5.50 16.75
C THR A 322 32.91 6.18 15.41
N ALA A 323 31.95 6.20 14.50
CA ALA A 323 32.10 6.81 13.17
C ALA A 323 32.20 8.35 13.26
N VAL A 324 31.51 8.98 14.21
CA VAL A 324 31.64 10.43 14.47
C VAL A 324 32.81 10.80 15.42
N GLY A 325 33.64 9.80 15.82
CA GLY A 325 34.84 10.04 16.65
C GLY A 325 34.57 10.14 18.14
N ARG A 326 33.35 9.89 18.62
CA ARG A 326 32.95 9.91 20.03
C ARG A 326 33.26 8.58 20.73
N TYR A 327 34.53 8.24 20.84
CA TYR A 327 34.98 6.90 21.25
C TYR A 327 34.65 6.55 22.68
N GLU A 328 34.75 7.52 23.62
CA GLU A 328 34.42 7.30 25.03
C GLU A 328 32.93 6.99 25.22
N ASP A 329 32.06 7.72 24.52
CA ASP A 329 30.62 7.49 24.56
C ASP A 329 30.28 6.10 23.95
N ALA A 330 30.97 5.75 22.86
CA ALA A 330 30.80 4.41 22.26
C ALA A 330 31.20 3.29 23.24
N ALA A 331 32.32 3.48 23.96
CA ALA A 331 32.79 2.53 24.96
C ALA A 331 31.80 2.42 26.13
N GLN A 332 31.23 3.53 26.56
CA GLN A 332 30.21 3.52 27.62
C GLN A 332 28.98 2.71 27.19
N VAL A 333 28.44 2.98 26.01
CA VAL A 333 27.29 2.22 25.47
C VAL A 333 27.60 0.72 25.38
N LEU A 334 28.82 0.35 24.96
CA LEU A 334 29.25 -1.05 24.90
C LEU A 334 29.37 -1.69 26.30
N ARG A 335 29.87 -0.97 27.29
CA ARG A 335 29.94 -1.46 28.69
C ARG A 335 28.54 -1.67 29.27
N GLU A 336 27.63 -0.74 29.08
CA GLU A 336 26.24 -0.86 29.50
C GLU A 336 25.56 -2.04 28.83
N PHE A 337 25.71 -2.18 27.52
CA PHE A 337 25.20 -3.35 26.78
C PHE A 337 25.74 -4.66 27.34
N LEU A 338 27.05 -4.75 27.62
CA LEU A 338 27.70 -5.96 28.15
C LEU A 338 27.30 -6.27 29.59
N LYS A 339 26.99 -5.26 30.39
CA LYS A 339 26.50 -5.43 31.76
C LYS A 339 25.13 -6.09 31.79
N ASP A 340 24.24 -5.65 30.91
CA ASP A 340 22.83 -6.04 30.94
C ASP A 340 22.55 -7.26 30.03
N HIS A 341 23.44 -7.56 29.06
CA HIS A 341 23.24 -8.56 28.00
C HIS A 341 24.46 -9.45 27.75
N ALA A 342 25.16 -9.84 28.82
CA ALA A 342 26.41 -10.61 28.73
C ALA A 342 26.27 -11.97 28.02
N ASP A 343 25.10 -12.58 28.10
CA ASP A 343 24.82 -13.93 27.59
C ASP A 343 24.36 -13.91 26.09
N ARG A 344 24.15 -12.75 25.50
CA ARG A 344 23.76 -12.67 24.12
C ARG A 344 24.90 -12.95 23.16
N GLN A 345 24.57 -13.47 21.98
CA GLN A 345 25.55 -13.74 20.92
C GLN A 345 26.34 -12.47 20.53
N GLU A 346 25.69 -11.32 20.55
CA GLU A 346 26.26 -10.02 20.23
C GLU A 346 27.30 -9.55 21.26
N ALA A 347 27.26 -10.05 22.49
CA ALA A 347 28.20 -9.68 23.55
C ALA A 347 29.66 -9.98 23.19
N THR A 348 29.91 -11.08 22.48
CA THR A 348 31.26 -11.41 22.02
C THR A 348 31.79 -10.34 21.04
N LYS A 349 30.94 -9.85 20.16
CA LYS A 349 31.28 -8.79 19.22
C LYS A 349 31.52 -7.46 19.93
N ALA A 350 30.66 -7.14 20.89
CA ALA A 350 30.78 -5.93 21.71
C ALA A 350 32.08 -5.90 22.53
N ARG A 351 32.48 -7.03 23.16
CA ARG A 351 33.74 -7.16 23.92
C ARG A 351 34.96 -6.91 23.04
N ARG A 352 35.04 -7.61 21.89
CA ARG A 352 36.15 -7.40 20.93
C ARG A 352 36.26 -5.96 20.46
N TRP A 353 35.14 -5.32 20.29
CA TRP A 353 35.12 -3.94 19.85
C TRP A 353 35.60 -3.00 20.95
N LEU A 354 35.14 -3.17 22.19
CA LEU A 354 35.60 -2.40 23.34
C LEU A 354 37.12 -2.58 23.56
N GLU A 355 37.63 -3.83 23.48
CA GLU A 355 39.07 -4.13 23.52
C GLU A 355 39.84 -3.40 22.41
N GLY A 356 39.30 -3.39 21.18
CA GLY A 356 39.91 -2.67 20.05
C GLY A 356 39.99 -1.15 20.25
N LEU A 357 38.96 -0.55 20.84
CA LEU A 357 38.96 0.88 21.19
C LEU A 357 40.02 1.21 22.24
N THR A 358 40.16 0.33 23.24
CA THR A 358 41.17 0.47 24.30
C THR A 358 42.59 0.28 23.73
N ALA A 359 42.83 -0.77 22.97
CA ALA A 359 44.15 -1.10 22.39
C ALA A 359 44.65 -0.04 21.41
N SER A 360 43.73 0.64 20.70
CA SER A 360 44.05 1.73 19.78
C SER A 360 44.29 3.08 20.51
N ALA A 361 44.32 3.11 21.83
CA ALA A 361 44.47 4.30 22.68
C ALA A 361 43.40 5.40 22.41
N LYS A 362 42.26 4.99 21.80
CA LYS A 362 41.15 5.92 21.53
C LYS A 362 40.30 6.21 22.76
N ILE A 363 40.41 5.34 23.79
CA ILE A 363 39.76 5.49 25.09
C ILE A 363 40.76 5.13 26.21
N ARG A 364 40.52 5.64 27.42
CA ARG A 364 41.28 5.24 28.60
C ARG A 364 40.83 3.85 29.07
N ALA A 365 41.77 3.00 29.44
CA ALA A 365 41.48 1.76 30.14
C ALA A 365 40.96 2.08 31.52
N ASN A 366 39.73 1.76 31.85
CA ASN A 366 39.14 1.82 33.19
C ASN A 366 39.16 0.42 33.82
#